data_f0d79bb2b5f71297021c30b855a21bbb
#
_entry.id   f0d79bb2b5f71297021c30b855a21bbb
#
_cell.length_a   1.000
_cell.length_b   1.000
_cell.length_c   1.000
_cell.angle_alpha   90.00
_cell.angle_beta   90.00
_cell.angle_gamma   90.00
#
_symmetry.space_group_name_H-M   'P 1'
#
loop_
_entity.id
_entity.type
_entity.pdbx_description
1 polymer ?
#
loop_
_entity_poly.entity_id
_entity_poly.type
_entity_poly.pdbx_seq_one_letter_code
_entity_poly.pdbx_strand_id
1 'polypeptide(L)'
;MILRVRPDHRVSTRLKYCGAPHTGRWSGAGGLNFQGIPRDEVEGTSAKKCLTPGKGRVMVSADLSQIEPRVLAYLCGDFDFLGLVRGGIDLYEAHGRATGLYTEDEPMKDLAPELRHLCKARVLGLGYGCGPKKFGEVAQALTGGKLNMTDAESRKQVKDFRNQNPKIVELWKKCEDNIREEAKHTPECATMICKSGKPIRYFDVKDDGRELTGQKVRGQ
;
A
#
# COMPACT_ATOMS: atom_id res chain seq x y z
N MET A 1 5.39 27.97 -2.65
CA MET A 1 4.65 27.95 -1.37
C MET A 1 4.35 29.35 -0.85
N ILE A 2 5.32 30.24 -0.81
CA ILE A 2 5.21 31.62 -0.28
C ILE A 2 4.03 32.42 -0.91
N LEU A 3 3.84 32.33 -2.22
CA LEU A 3 2.75 33.02 -2.95
C LEU A 3 1.30 32.61 -2.56
N ARG A 4 1.15 31.61 -1.68
CA ARG A 4 -0.16 31.12 -1.23
C ARG A 4 -0.42 31.34 0.26
N VAL A 5 0.49 32.00 0.94
CA VAL A 5 0.29 32.44 2.31
C VAL A 5 -0.59 33.68 2.28
N ARG A 6 -1.69 33.65 2.99
CA ARG A 6 -2.60 34.78 3.12
C ARG A 6 -1.99 35.88 4.00
N PRO A 7 -2.50 37.11 3.92
CA PRO A 7 -2.02 38.21 4.80
C PRO A 7 -2.13 37.89 6.30
N ASP A 8 -3.07 37.02 6.69
CA ASP A 8 -3.25 36.56 8.07
C ASP A 8 -2.29 35.41 8.45
N HIS A 9 -1.24 35.18 7.67
CA HIS A 9 -0.26 34.09 7.81
C HIS A 9 -0.84 32.67 7.74
N ARG A 10 -2.04 32.51 7.21
CA ARG A 10 -2.68 31.20 7.03
C ARG A 10 -2.51 30.70 5.61
N VAL A 11 -2.49 29.39 5.49
CA VAL A 11 -2.45 28.70 4.20
C VAL A 11 -3.75 27.93 4.04
N SER A 12 -4.44 28.18 2.93
CA SER A 12 -5.63 27.41 2.57
C SER A 12 -5.24 26.11 1.89
N THR A 13 -5.83 25.03 2.35
CA THR A 13 -5.75 23.72 1.69
C THR A 13 -7.15 23.19 1.40
N ARG A 14 -7.28 22.41 0.36
CA ARG A 14 -8.51 21.68 0.04
C ARG A 14 -8.18 20.20 -0.13
N LEU A 15 -9.06 19.37 0.39
CA LEU A 15 -8.99 17.93 0.22
C LEU A 15 -10.21 17.47 -0.56
N LYS A 16 -9.98 16.58 -1.52
CA LYS A 16 -11.04 15.91 -2.28
C LYS A 16 -11.24 14.52 -1.67
N TYR A 17 -12.46 14.27 -1.20
CA TYR A 17 -12.85 12.95 -0.70
C TYR A 17 -12.77 11.92 -1.84
N CYS A 18 -12.17 10.75 -1.57
CA CYS A 18 -11.95 9.72 -2.58
C CYS A 18 -11.30 10.25 -3.88
N GLY A 19 -10.49 11.30 -3.79
CA GLY A 19 -9.92 11.98 -4.95
C GLY A 19 -8.83 11.20 -5.69
N ALA A 20 -8.34 10.09 -5.13
CA ALA A 20 -7.47 9.13 -5.79
C ALA A 20 -8.30 7.93 -6.31
N PRO A 21 -8.63 7.87 -7.62
CA PRO A 21 -9.63 6.94 -8.15
C PRO A 21 -9.32 5.48 -7.85
N HIS A 22 -8.07 5.07 -7.99
CA HIS A 22 -7.66 3.67 -7.82
C HIS A 22 -7.66 3.21 -6.34
N THR A 23 -7.28 4.09 -5.41
CA THR A 23 -7.13 3.72 -4.00
C THR A 23 -8.27 4.22 -3.12
N GLY A 24 -9.04 5.21 -3.59
CA GLY A 24 -10.05 5.90 -2.80
C GLY A 24 -9.49 6.72 -1.64
N ARG A 25 -8.20 7.02 -1.64
CA ARG A 25 -7.60 7.94 -0.68
C ARG A 25 -8.05 9.36 -0.93
N TRP A 26 -8.06 10.18 0.09
CA TRP A 26 -8.20 11.62 -0.08
C TRP A 26 -7.03 12.14 -0.91
N SER A 27 -7.29 13.12 -1.76
CA SER A 27 -6.25 13.78 -2.54
C SER A 27 -6.28 15.28 -2.30
N GLY A 28 -5.13 15.92 -2.50
CA GLY A 28 -5.05 17.37 -2.46
C GLY A 28 -5.80 18.00 -3.62
N ALA A 29 -6.45 19.12 -3.38
CA ALA A 29 -7.10 19.96 -4.38
C ALA A 29 -6.72 21.43 -4.18
N GLY A 30 -6.94 22.28 -5.20
CA GLY A 30 -6.69 23.72 -5.09
C GLY A 30 -5.22 24.15 -5.06
N GLY A 31 -4.33 23.28 -5.49
CA GLY A 31 -2.93 23.61 -5.81
C GLY A 31 -1.91 23.52 -4.68
N LEU A 32 -2.31 23.43 -3.39
CA LEU A 32 -1.39 23.10 -2.30
C LEU A 32 -1.81 21.79 -1.67
N ASN A 33 -0.98 20.77 -1.88
CA ASN A 33 -1.23 19.43 -1.34
C ASN A 33 -0.33 19.18 -0.11
N PHE A 34 -0.90 19.26 1.08
CA PHE A 34 -0.17 18.94 2.31
C PHE A 34 0.23 17.48 2.45
N GLN A 35 -0.44 16.56 1.75
CA GLN A 35 -0.07 15.15 1.74
C GLN A 35 1.28 14.90 1.03
N GLY A 36 1.66 15.78 0.10
CA GLY A 36 2.91 15.71 -0.65
C GLY A 36 4.07 16.51 -0.05
N ILE A 37 3.92 17.08 1.15
CA ILE A 37 5.02 17.82 1.79
C ILE A 37 6.14 16.83 2.16
N PRO A 38 7.40 17.06 1.71
CA PRO A 38 8.53 16.21 2.02
C PRO A 38 8.70 16.00 3.53
N ARG A 39 9.14 14.80 3.92
CA ARG A 39 9.50 14.51 5.31
C ARG A 39 10.86 15.08 5.65
N ASP A 40 11.77 15.05 4.67
CA ASP A 40 13.15 15.45 4.83
C ASP A 40 13.30 16.98 4.76
N GLU A 41 14.34 17.47 5.34
CA GLU A 41 14.72 18.87 5.24
C GLU A 41 15.26 19.15 3.83
N VAL A 42 14.85 20.26 3.26
CA VAL A 42 15.36 20.79 1.99
C VAL A 42 16.13 22.06 2.34
N GLU A 43 17.41 22.10 2.00
CA GLU A 43 18.30 23.23 2.32
C GLU A 43 18.27 23.64 3.82
N GLY A 44 18.27 22.64 4.70
CA GLY A 44 18.24 22.86 6.15
C GLY A 44 16.87 23.31 6.70
N THR A 45 15.84 23.34 5.88
CA THR A 45 14.49 23.80 6.27
C THR A 45 13.46 22.68 6.11
N SER A 46 12.70 22.42 7.16
CA SER A 46 11.56 21.50 7.12
C SER A 46 10.26 22.25 6.85
N ALA A 47 9.66 22.00 5.68
CA ALA A 47 8.37 22.58 5.33
C ALA A 47 7.25 22.19 6.32
N LYS A 48 7.36 21.02 6.97
CA LYS A 48 6.41 20.59 8.01
C LYS A 48 6.52 21.41 9.28
N LYS A 49 7.74 21.79 9.69
CA LYS A 49 7.97 22.63 10.87
C LYS A 49 7.40 24.06 10.71
N CYS A 50 7.19 24.49 9.46
CA CYS A 50 6.56 25.79 9.18
C CYS A 50 5.02 25.76 9.38
N LEU A 51 4.42 24.59 9.54
CA LEU A 51 2.98 24.44 9.78
C LEU A 51 2.76 24.42 11.30
N THR A 52 2.28 25.52 11.84
CA THR A 52 2.02 25.65 13.27
C THR A 52 0.53 25.85 13.54
N PRO A 53 0.01 25.33 14.65
CA PRO A 53 -1.33 25.67 15.09
C PRO A 53 -1.39 27.14 15.52
N GLY A 54 -2.55 27.76 15.44
CA GLY A 54 -2.73 29.11 15.96
C GLY A 54 -2.49 29.19 17.48
N LYS A 55 -2.34 30.41 18.01
CA LYS A 55 -2.12 30.66 19.44
C LYS A 55 -3.17 29.94 20.31
N GLY A 56 -2.74 29.25 21.35
CA GLY A 56 -3.59 28.50 22.27
C GLY A 56 -4.14 27.18 21.69
N ARG A 57 -3.59 26.69 20.56
CA ARG A 57 -3.98 25.43 19.93
C ARG A 57 -2.80 24.47 19.86
N VAL A 58 -3.09 23.19 19.82
CA VAL A 58 -2.13 22.13 19.59
C VAL A 58 -2.47 21.40 18.29
N MET A 59 -1.47 20.86 17.63
CA MET A 59 -1.64 19.99 16.47
C MET A 59 -1.47 18.54 16.92
N VAL A 60 -2.48 17.72 16.66
CA VAL A 60 -2.41 16.26 16.89
C VAL A 60 -2.29 15.60 15.53
N SER A 61 -1.25 14.77 15.37
CA SER A 61 -1.07 13.93 14.20
C SER A 61 -1.12 12.47 14.61
N ALA A 62 -1.99 11.70 13.97
CA ALA A 62 -2.11 10.26 14.19
C ALA A 62 -2.10 9.53 12.85
N ASP A 63 -1.39 8.40 12.81
CA ASP A 63 -1.32 7.53 11.64
C ASP A 63 -1.48 6.06 12.06
N LEU A 64 -2.22 5.29 11.27
CA LEU A 64 -2.36 3.86 11.49
C LEU A 64 -1.13 3.14 10.94
N SER A 65 -0.25 2.72 11.85
CA SER A 65 1.00 2.07 11.48
C SER A 65 0.77 0.84 10.59
N GLN A 66 1.26 0.92 9.35
CA GLN A 66 1.31 -0.20 8.41
C GLN A 66 -0.05 -0.90 8.24
N ILE A 67 -1.14 -0.12 8.14
CA ILE A 67 -2.51 -0.65 8.16
C ILE A 67 -2.81 -1.57 6.97
N GLU A 68 -2.27 -1.29 5.78
CA GLU A 68 -2.59 -2.02 4.55
C GLU A 68 -2.19 -3.50 4.63
N PRO A 69 -0.95 -3.87 5.00
CA PRO A 69 -0.58 -5.28 5.18
C PRO A 69 -1.36 -5.99 6.30
N ARG A 70 -1.72 -5.26 7.36
CA ARG A 70 -2.56 -5.82 8.44
C ARG A 70 -3.96 -6.17 7.91
N VAL A 71 -4.55 -5.29 7.13
CA VAL A 71 -5.85 -5.53 6.50
C VAL A 71 -5.77 -6.69 5.50
N LEU A 72 -4.71 -6.75 4.68
CA LEU A 72 -4.49 -7.86 3.76
C LEU A 72 -4.42 -9.20 4.51
N ALA A 73 -3.60 -9.28 5.55
CA ALA A 73 -3.47 -10.48 6.39
C ALA A 73 -4.81 -10.88 7.03
N TYR A 74 -5.58 -9.91 7.53
CA TYR A 74 -6.92 -10.18 8.05
C TYR A 74 -7.88 -10.72 6.97
N LEU A 75 -7.85 -10.16 5.77
CA LEU A 75 -8.73 -10.57 4.67
C LEU A 75 -8.41 -11.98 4.17
N CYS A 76 -7.14 -12.36 4.09
CA CYS A 76 -6.73 -13.70 3.69
C CYS A 76 -6.69 -14.73 4.84
N GLY A 77 -6.98 -14.32 6.09
CA GLY A 77 -7.00 -15.20 7.25
C GLY A 77 -5.61 -15.60 7.74
N ASP A 78 -4.59 -14.76 7.53
CA ASP A 78 -3.24 -14.99 8.05
C ASP A 78 -3.10 -14.48 9.48
N PHE A 79 -3.71 -15.22 10.41
CA PHE A 79 -3.73 -14.86 11.82
C PHE A 79 -2.40 -15.11 12.53
N ASP A 80 -1.55 -16.00 12.01
CA ASP A 80 -0.21 -16.26 12.54
C ASP A 80 0.67 -15.03 12.35
N PHE A 81 0.71 -14.49 11.13
CA PHE A 81 1.38 -13.23 10.85
C PHE A 81 0.83 -12.06 11.71
N LEU A 82 -0.50 -11.95 11.83
CA LEU A 82 -1.11 -10.94 12.68
C LEU A 82 -0.76 -11.12 14.15
N GLY A 83 -0.59 -12.36 14.62
CA GLY A 83 -0.13 -12.70 15.98
C GLY A 83 1.25 -12.12 16.27
N LEU A 84 2.21 -12.33 15.35
CA LEU A 84 3.56 -11.77 15.47
C LEU A 84 3.52 -10.22 15.56
N VAL A 85 2.76 -9.58 14.70
CA VAL A 85 2.65 -8.12 14.67
C VAL A 85 1.95 -7.57 15.91
N ARG A 86 0.95 -8.27 16.47
CA ARG A 86 0.30 -7.92 17.75
C ARG A 86 1.24 -8.09 18.92
N GLY A 87 2.16 -9.06 18.85
CA GLY A 87 3.21 -9.27 19.84
C GLY A 87 4.31 -8.17 19.84
N GLY A 88 4.20 -7.16 18.98
CA GLY A 88 5.10 -6.01 18.95
C GLY A 88 6.29 -6.18 17.99
N ILE A 89 6.34 -7.26 17.22
CA ILE A 89 7.39 -7.47 16.20
C ILE A 89 7.15 -6.50 15.03
N ASP A 90 8.22 -5.89 14.52
CA ASP A 90 8.16 -5.05 13.31
C ASP A 90 7.54 -5.83 12.16
N LEU A 91 6.61 -5.23 11.43
CA LEU A 91 5.81 -5.92 10.42
C LEU A 91 6.67 -6.55 9.30
N TYR A 92 7.77 -5.94 8.92
CA TYR A 92 8.66 -6.48 7.89
C TYR A 92 9.49 -7.64 8.45
N GLU A 93 9.87 -7.58 9.72
CA GLU A 93 10.47 -8.69 10.43
C GLU A 93 9.48 -9.84 10.61
N ALA A 94 8.24 -9.56 10.99
CA ALA A 94 7.18 -10.55 11.08
C ALA A 94 6.99 -11.30 9.75
N HIS A 95 7.04 -10.58 8.61
CA HIS A 95 7.04 -11.21 7.28
C HIS A 95 8.28 -12.08 7.06
N GLY A 96 9.47 -11.60 7.43
CA GLY A 96 10.70 -12.39 7.33
C GLY A 96 10.63 -13.69 8.13
N ARG A 97 10.13 -13.61 9.38
CA ARG A 97 9.95 -14.78 10.26
C ARG A 97 8.88 -15.74 9.70
N ALA A 98 7.72 -15.25 9.32
CA ALA A 98 6.63 -16.06 8.78
C ALA A 98 7.00 -16.79 7.48
N THR A 99 7.91 -16.22 6.68
CA THR A 99 8.36 -16.81 5.41
C THR A 99 9.68 -17.57 5.52
N GLY A 100 10.25 -17.68 6.71
CA GLY A 100 11.54 -18.37 6.93
C GLY A 100 12.77 -17.64 6.37
N LEU A 101 12.62 -16.36 6.01
CA LEU A 101 13.74 -15.53 5.55
C LEU A 101 14.58 -15.00 6.71
N TYR A 102 14.02 -14.98 7.91
CA TYR A 102 14.69 -14.50 9.12
C TYR A 102 14.35 -15.40 10.29
N THR A 103 15.37 -15.91 10.97
CA THR A 103 15.25 -16.90 12.06
C THR A 103 15.96 -16.48 13.35
N GLU A 104 16.71 -15.36 13.32
CA GLU A 104 17.47 -14.89 14.46
C GLU A 104 16.57 -14.31 15.55
N ASP A 105 17.04 -14.33 16.80
CA ASP A 105 16.30 -13.76 17.95
C ASP A 105 16.37 -12.25 18.01
N GLU A 106 17.48 -11.67 17.56
CA GLU A 106 17.69 -10.21 17.54
C GLU A 106 16.76 -9.53 16.52
N PRO A 107 16.47 -8.23 16.73
CA PRO A 107 15.64 -7.48 15.77
C PRO A 107 16.29 -7.38 14.39
N MET A 108 15.53 -7.72 13.34
CA MET A 108 16.01 -7.69 11.95
C MET A 108 16.58 -6.32 11.54
N LYS A 109 16.02 -5.23 12.07
CA LYS A 109 16.47 -3.86 11.75
C LYS A 109 17.93 -3.60 12.16
N ASP A 110 18.40 -4.30 13.20
CA ASP A 110 19.72 -4.12 13.78
C ASP A 110 20.74 -5.12 13.17
N LEU A 111 20.32 -6.37 12.97
CA LEU A 111 21.19 -7.45 12.49
C LEU A 111 21.23 -7.56 10.96
N ALA A 112 20.10 -7.38 10.29
CA ALA A 112 19.95 -7.61 8.85
C ALA A 112 19.13 -6.50 8.14
N PRO A 113 19.61 -5.23 8.13
CA PRO A 113 18.86 -4.11 7.57
C PRO A 113 18.56 -4.27 6.07
N GLU A 114 19.44 -4.91 5.29
CA GLU A 114 19.22 -5.17 3.87
C GLU A 114 18.08 -6.17 3.65
N LEU A 115 18.01 -7.23 4.47
CA LEU A 115 16.90 -8.17 4.44
C LEU A 115 15.58 -7.48 4.82
N ARG A 116 15.62 -6.57 5.78
CA ARG A 116 14.45 -5.76 6.14
C ARG A 116 13.97 -4.88 4.97
N HIS A 117 14.89 -4.32 4.17
CA HIS A 117 14.53 -3.60 2.94
C HIS A 117 13.86 -4.53 1.93
N LEU A 118 14.36 -5.75 1.76
CA LEU A 118 13.73 -6.76 0.91
C LEU A 118 12.32 -7.11 1.42
N CYS A 119 12.18 -7.40 2.71
CA CYS A 119 10.87 -7.69 3.31
C CYS A 119 9.88 -6.53 3.14
N LYS A 120 10.35 -5.28 3.30
CA LYS A 120 9.53 -4.08 3.03
C LYS A 120 9.05 -4.03 1.59
N ALA A 121 9.94 -4.27 0.62
CA ALA A 121 9.58 -4.28 -0.79
C ALA A 121 8.57 -5.41 -1.12
N ARG A 122 8.79 -6.61 -0.56
CA ARG A 122 7.88 -7.76 -0.74
C ARG A 122 6.48 -7.47 -0.21
N VAL A 123 6.39 -7.00 1.03
CA VAL A 123 5.10 -6.70 1.67
C VAL A 123 4.34 -5.60 0.95
N LEU A 124 5.00 -4.49 0.63
CA LEU A 124 4.36 -3.32 0.03
C LEU A 124 4.21 -3.40 -1.50
N GLY A 125 4.99 -4.23 -2.18
CA GLY A 125 4.91 -4.44 -3.61
C GLY A 125 4.12 -5.71 -3.96
N LEU A 126 4.60 -6.87 -3.50
CA LEU A 126 4.02 -8.15 -3.88
C LEU A 126 2.68 -8.42 -3.20
N GLY A 127 2.43 -7.86 -2.02
CA GLY A 127 1.11 -7.95 -1.37
C GLY A 127 -0.05 -7.44 -2.23
N TYR A 128 0.25 -6.58 -3.22
CA TYR A 128 -0.72 -6.08 -4.21
C TYR A 128 -0.69 -6.84 -5.55
N GLY A 129 0.01 -7.98 -5.62
CA GLY A 129 0.01 -8.82 -6.80
C GLY A 129 0.87 -8.32 -7.97
N CYS A 130 1.82 -7.41 -7.74
CA CYS A 130 2.62 -6.90 -8.84
C CYS A 130 3.48 -8.00 -9.50
N GLY A 131 3.66 -7.89 -10.82
CA GLY A 131 4.50 -8.80 -11.60
C GLY A 131 5.98 -8.50 -11.48
N PRO A 132 6.86 -9.38 -12.00
CA PRO A 132 8.31 -9.27 -11.82
C PRO A 132 8.92 -7.95 -12.30
N LYS A 133 8.55 -7.50 -13.50
CA LYS A 133 9.04 -6.23 -14.07
C LYS A 133 8.73 -5.05 -13.15
N LYS A 134 7.49 -4.96 -12.70
CA LYS A 134 7.05 -3.88 -11.80
C LYS A 134 7.65 -4.00 -10.41
N PHE A 135 7.92 -5.21 -9.94
CA PHE A 135 8.50 -5.42 -8.62
C PHE A 135 9.90 -4.82 -8.47
N GLY A 136 10.76 -4.96 -9.48
CA GLY A 136 12.10 -4.35 -9.47
C GLY A 136 12.04 -2.82 -9.32
N GLU A 137 11.17 -2.15 -10.09
CA GLU A 137 10.94 -0.70 -10.00
C GLU A 137 10.40 -0.29 -8.62
N VAL A 138 9.44 -1.04 -8.10
CA VAL A 138 8.82 -0.80 -6.78
C VAL A 138 9.85 -0.99 -5.66
N ALA A 139 10.66 -2.05 -5.71
CA ALA A 139 11.70 -2.32 -4.74
C ALA A 139 12.73 -1.17 -4.70
N GLN A 140 13.19 -0.71 -5.85
CA GLN A 140 14.10 0.43 -5.96
C GLN A 140 13.48 1.71 -5.37
N ALA A 141 12.25 2.03 -5.73
CA ALA A 141 11.55 3.22 -5.26
C ALA A 141 11.28 3.19 -3.74
N LEU A 142 10.80 2.06 -3.20
CA LEU A 142 10.47 1.91 -1.78
C LEU A 142 11.70 1.92 -0.87
N THR A 143 12.86 1.60 -1.39
CA THR A 143 14.12 1.52 -0.61
C THR A 143 15.07 2.68 -0.88
N GLY A 144 14.65 3.67 -1.69
CA GLY A 144 15.49 4.81 -2.04
C GLY A 144 16.75 4.38 -2.84
N GLY A 145 16.61 3.38 -3.73
CA GLY A 145 17.70 2.86 -4.56
C GLY A 145 18.61 1.84 -3.87
N LYS A 146 18.33 1.45 -2.63
CA LYS A 146 19.15 0.45 -1.90
C LYS A 146 19.01 -0.96 -2.43
N LEU A 147 17.87 -1.30 -3.04
CA LEU A 147 17.63 -2.58 -3.70
C LEU A 147 17.53 -2.36 -5.20
N ASN A 148 18.55 -2.83 -5.91
CA ASN A 148 18.56 -2.94 -7.36
C ASN A 148 18.56 -4.43 -7.71
N MET A 149 17.53 -4.88 -8.40
CA MET A 149 17.35 -6.28 -8.77
C MET A 149 17.39 -6.44 -10.29
N THR A 150 18.05 -7.48 -10.74
CA THR A 150 17.92 -7.95 -12.11
C THR A 150 16.53 -8.55 -12.36
N ASP A 151 16.15 -8.68 -13.62
CA ASP A 151 14.89 -9.32 -14.00
C ASP A 151 14.77 -10.75 -13.48
N ALA A 152 15.88 -11.51 -13.44
CA ALA A 152 15.92 -12.86 -12.92
C ALA A 152 15.67 -12.91 -11.42
N GLU A 153 16.31 -12.02 -10.65
CA GLU A 153 16.10 -11.88 -9.21
C GLU A 153 14.67 -11.44 -8.89
N SER A 154 14.14 -10.49 -9.63
CA SER A 154 12.74 -10.03 -9.48
C SER A 154 11.75 -11.17 -9.74
N ARG A 155 11.96 -11.99 -10.77
CA ARG A 155 11.13 -13.18 -11.05
C ARG A 155 11.21 -14.20 -9.93
N LYS A 156 12.41 -14.44 -9.40
CA LYS A 156 12.63 -15.35 -8.26
C LYS A 156 11.87 -14.83 -7.03
N GLN A 157 12.02 -13.56 -6.69
CA GLN A 157 11.34 -12.97 -5.53
C GLN A 157 9.81 -13.06 -5.63
N VAL A 158 9.25 -12.80 -6.81
CA VAL A 158 7.79 -12.94 -7.04
C VAL A 158 7.33 -14.39 -6.88
N LYS A 159 8.08 -15.35 -7.44
CA LYS A 159 7.77 -16.77 -7.31
C LYS A 159 7.85 -17.23 -5.86
N ASP A 160 8.93 -16.88 -5.16
CA ASP A 160 9.16 -17.26 -3.77
C ASP A 160 8.08 -16.66 -2.85
N PHE A 161 7.72 -15.38 -3.05
CA PHE A 161 6.65 -14.74 -2.29
C PHE A 161 5.31 -15.47 -2.46
N ARG A 162 4.94 -15.80 -3.68
CA ARG A 162 3.67 -16.50 -3.96
C ARG A 162 3.63 -17.87 -3.32
N ASN A 163 4.73 -18.60 -3.36
CA ASN A 163 4.85 -19.94 -2.74
C ASN A 163 4.79 -19.85 -1.21
N GLN A 164 5.40 -18.82 -0.62
CA GLN A 164 5.46 -18.62 0.83
C GLN A 164 4.19 -17.97 1.41
N ASN A 165 3.34 -17.38 0.58
CA ASN A 165 2.10 -16.69 1.01
C ASN A 165 0.86 -17.25 0.27
N PRO A 166 0.55 -18.55 0.38
CA PRO A 166 -0.55 -19.16 -0.37
C PRO A 166 -1.91 -18.58 -0.02
N LYS A 167 -2.14 -18.15 1.22
CA LYS A 167 -3.39 -17.50 1.66
C LYS A 167 -3.66 -16.19 0.91
N ILE A 168 -2.62 -15.42 0.61
CA ILE A 168 -2.75 -14.18 -0.18
C ILE A 168 -3.10 -14.52 -1.63
N VAL A 169 -2.42 -15.50 -2.21
CA VAL A 169 -2.66 -15.95 -3.59
C VAL A 169 -4.08 -16.49 -3.75
N GLU A 170 -4.56 -17.25 -2.78
CA GLU A 170 -5.94 -17.74 -2.75
C GLU A 170 -6.96 -16.61 -2.65
N LEU A 171 -6.69 -15.58 -1.84
CA LEU A 171 -7.55 -14.39 -1.77
C LEU A 171 -7.64 -13.69 -3.12
N TRP A 172 -6.51 -13.49 -3.82
CA TRP A 172 -6.52 -12.88 -5.15
C TRP A 172 -7.35 -13.69 -6.13
N LYS A 173 -7.14 -15.01 -6.14
CA LYS A 173 -7.90 -15.92 -6.99
C LYS A 173 -9.41 -15.85 -6.70
N LYS A 174 -9.81 -15.90 -5.44
CA LYS A 174 -11.22 -15.74 -5.05
C LYS A 174 -11.82 -14.42 -5.53
N CYS A 175 -11.08 -13.32 -5.41
CA CYS A 175 -11.55 -12.03 -5.92
C CYS A 175 -11.69 -12.03 -7.43
N GLU A 176 -10.75 -12.62 -8.14
CA GLU A 176 -10.78 -12.73 -9.61
C GLU A 176 -11.93 -13.64 -10.08
N ASP A 177 -12.07 -14.82 -9.48
CA ASP A 177 -13.14 -15.76 -9.81
C ASP A 177 -14.53 -15.15 -9.56
N ASN A 178 -14.71 -14.40 -8.48
CA ASN A 178 -15.96 -13.69 -8.21
C ASN A 178 -16.29 -12.65 -9.30
N ILE A 179 -15.28 -11.88 -9.73
CA ILE A 179 -15.49 -10.88 -10.80
C ILE A 179 -15.80 -11.57 -12.12
N ARG A 180 -15.12 -12.69 -12.44
CA ARG A 180 -15.38 -13.48 -13.65
C ARG A 180 -16.80 -14.03 -13.66
N GLU A 181 -17.26 -14.56 -12.53
CA GLU A 181 -18.61 -15.11 -12.41
C GLU A 181 -19.68 -14.03 -12.58
N GLU A 182 -19.54 -12.90 -11.88
CA GLU A 182 -20.46 -11.78 -12.03
C GLU A 182 -20.47 -11.21 -13.45
N ALA A 183 -19.32 -11.13 -14.11
CA ALA A 183 -19.21 -10.62 -15.47
C ALA A 183 -19.89 -11.50 -16.52
N LYS A 184 -20.11 -12.79 -16.28
CA LYS A 184 -20.90 -13.65 -17.17
C LYS A 184 -22.36 -13.22 -17.24
N HIS A 185 -22.88 -12.68 -16.14
CA HIS A 185 -24.28 -12.27 -16.03
C HIS A 185 -24.48 -10.78 -16.30
N THR A 186 -23.51 -9.95 -15.89
CA THR A 186 -23.56 -8.49 -15.98
C THR A 186 -22.21 -7.92 -16.42
N PRO A 187 -21.79 -8.13 -17.70
CA PRO A 187 -20.48 -7.70 -18.17
C PRO A 187 -20.30 -6.18 -18.12
N GLU A 188 -21.39 -5.42 -18.26
CA GLU A 188 -21.36 -3.96 -18.20
C GLU A 188 -21.02 -3.44 -16.78
N CYS A 189 -21.34 -4.22 -15.72
CA CYS A 189 -21.12 -3.81 -14.34
C CYS A 189 -21.01 -4.99 -13.38
N ALA A 190 -19.89 -5.73 -13.42
CA ALA A 190 -19.64 -6.78 -12.45
C ALA A 190 -19.42 -6.19 -11.04
N THR A 191 -20.08 -6.74 -10.03
CA THR A 191 -20.06 -6.20 -8.66
C THR A 191 -19.51 -7.21 -7.68
N MET A 192 -18.43 -6.85 -6.98
CA MET A 192 -17.88 -7.61 -5.87
C MET A 192 -18.25 -6.95 -4.54
N ILE A 193 -18.81 -7.72 -3.62
CA ILE A 193 -19.12 -7.22 -2.27
C ILE A 193 -17.94 -7.45 -1.33
N CYS A 194 -17.44 -6.38 -0.74
CA CYS A 194 -16.39 -6.45 0.28
C CYS A 194 -16.91 -7.07 1.59
N LYS A 195 -16.03 -7.55 2.45
CA LYS A 195 -16.38 -8.00 3.83
C LYS A 195 -17.11 -6.91 4.65
N SER A 196 -16.92 -5.64 4.33
CA SER A 196 -17.62 -4.51 4.94
C SER A 196 -19.05 -4.30 4.42
N GLY A 197 -19.53 -5.13 3.49
CA GLY A 197 -20.82 -4.97 2.82
C GLY A 197 -20.81 -3.92 1.68
N LYS A 198 -19.70 -3.22 1.47
CA LYS A 198 -19.61 -2.20 0.41
C LYS A 198 -19.34 -2.83 -0.95
N PRO A 199 -20.05 -2.41 -2.02
CA PRO A 199 -19.80 -2.88 -3.36
C PRO A 199 -18.55 -2.24 -3.97
N ILE A 200 -17.81 -3.05 -4.72
CA ILE A 200 -16.80 -2.58 -5.67
C ILE A 200 -17.33 -2.95 -7.05
N ARG A 201 -17.48 -1.97 -7.93
CA ARG A 201 -18.01 -2.16 -9.27
C ARG A 201 -16.88 -2.09 -10.29
N TYR A 202 -16.95 -3.01 -11.25
CA TYR A 202 -16.05 -3.11 -12.39
C TYR A 202 -16.89 -2.98 -13.65
N PHE A 203 -16.60 -1.99 -14.48
CA PHE A 203 -17.33 -1.72 -15.71
C PHE A 203 -16.57 -2.25 -16.92
N ASP A 204 -17.30 -2.65 -17.96
CA ASP A 204 -16.75 -3.13 -19.23
C ASP A 204 -15.75 -4.26 -19.03
N VAL A 205 -16.11 -5.24 -18.19
CA VAL A 205 -15.23 -6.37 -17.88
C VAL A 205 -15.11 -7.25 -19.12
N LYS A 206 -13.88 -7.46 -19.56
CA LYS A 206 -13.52 -8.38 -20.63
C LYS A 206 -12.66 -9.49 -20.06
N ASP A 207 -13.00 -10.70 -20.37
CA ASP A 207 -12.26 -11.89 -19.98
C ASP A 207 -11.80 -12.62 -21.25
N ASP A 208 -10.51 -12.69 -21.48
CA ASP A 208 -9.90 -13.43 -22.59
C ASP A 208 -9.43 -14.84 -22.18
N GLY A 209 -9.79 -15.26 -20.96
CA GLY A 209 -9.40 -16.53 -20.36
C GLY A 209 -8.00 -16.50 -19.72
N ARG A 210 -7.22 -15.44 -19.92
CA ARG A 210 -5.90 -15.24 -19.32
C ARG A 210 -5.85 -14.03 -18.40
N GLU A 211 -6.50 -12.96 -18.78
CA GLU A 211 -6.51 -11.70 -18.06
C GLU A 211 -7.91 -11.10 -18.00
N LEU A 212 -8.26 -10.55 -16.84
CA LEU A 212 -9.44 -9.72 -16.66
C LEU A 212 -9.07 -8.26 -16.84
N THR A 213 -9.71 -7.62 -17.80
CA THR A 213 -9.60 -6.16 -17.98
C THR A 213 -10.95 -5.51 -17.70
N GLY A 214 -10.93 -4.30 -17.18
CA GLY A 214 -12.16 -3.55 -16.88
C GLY A 214 -11.83 -2.25 -16.15
N GLN A 215 -12.81 -1.35 -16.12
CA GLN A 215 -12.69 -0.09 -15.40
C GLN A 215 -13.31 -0.22 -14.00
N LYS A 216 -12.47 -0.07 -12.98
CA LYS A 216 -12.94 -0.04 -11.59
C LYS A 216 -13.50 1.34 -11.26
N VAL A 217 -14.79 1.40 -10.95
CA VAL A 217 -15.40 2.60 -10.36
C VAL A 217 -15.92 2.26 -8.98
N ARG A 218 -15.54 3.05 -7.99
CA ARG A 218 -16.10 2.94 -6.65
C ARG A 218 -17.49 3.56 -6.65
N GLY A 219 -18.47 2.84 -6.15
CA GLY A 219 -19.78 3.41 -5.85
C GLY A 219 -19.62 4.59 -4.88
N GLN A 220 -20.33 5.66 -5.18
CA GLN A 220 -20.54 6.79 -4.29
C GLN A 220 -21.40 6.35 -3.11
#